data_e41da9e3c6768b298c5156dbc9f359cb
#
_entry.id   e41da9e3c6768b298c5156dbc9f359cb
#
_cell.length_a   1.000
_cell.length_b   1.000
_cell.length_c   1.000
_cell.angle_alpha   90.00
_cell.angle_beta   90.00
_cell.angle_gamma   90.00
#
_symmetry.space_group_name_H-M   'P 1'
#
loop_
_entity.id
_entity.type
_entity.pdbx_description
1 polymer ?
#
loop_
_entity_poly.entity_id
_entity_poly.type
_entity_poly.pdbx_seq_one_letter_code
_entity_poly.pdbx_strand_id
1 'polypeptide(L)'
;LGPEYFGYTDPLTNTWRPKKFKAGGTTYNNGTTWSSGSTVTGGSISNAADGFDGDLSSSGAHCTLQATNTSTTANVTFAAPLKNVTKVEVFVHSASSSGDTRGTCETISGETLTSPTLTSASQDFHTIYEGPEIDIVNVGWGINQNGATGTTSDAFRAFRVNGIILKDSTTTNVDFGTNGFYLPLDGSSSIGADKSGQGNDWTPNNFGGSITPEKATGAKP
;
A
#
# COMPACT_ATOMS: atom_id res chain seq x y z
N LEU A 1 9.36 -11.03 17.39
CA LEU A 1 8.15 -11.65 16.81
C LEU A 1 7.92 -12.98 17.53
N GLY A 2 6.75 -13.20 18.12
CA GLY A 2 6.40 -14.45 18.77
C GLY A 2 5.96 -15.53 17.77
N PRO A 3 5.86 -16.80 18.20
CA PRO A 3 5.48 -17.91 17.30
C PRO A 3 4.09 -17.73 16.66
N GLU A 4 3.21 -16.95 17.25
CA GLU A 4 1.88 -16.62 16.73
C GLU A 4 1.90 -15.87 15.41
N TYR A 5 3.01 -15.23 15.05
CA TYR A 5 3.20 -14.59 13.75
C TYR A 5 3.44 -15.61 12.62
N PHE A 6 4.02 -16.75 12.96
CA PHE A 6 4.44 -17.75 11.98
C PHE A 6 3.47 -18.93 11.87
N GLY A 7 2.58 -19.10 12.87
CA GLY A 7 1.67 -20.23 12.88
C GLY A 7 0.57 -20.08 13.94
N TYR A 8 -0.15 -21.16 14.10
CA TYR A 8 -1.20 -21.31 15.11
C TYR A 8 -1.26 -22.77 15.56
N THR A 9 -1.75 -22.99 16.78
CA THR A 9 -2.05 -24.35 17.23
C THR A 9 -3.46 -24.70 16.78
N ASP A 10 -3.59 -25.75 15.97
CA ASP A 10 -4.86 -26.30 15.52
C ASP A 10 -5.63 -26.81 16.77
N PRO A 11 -6.81 -26.25 17.09
CA PRO A 11 -7.53 -26.60 18.29
C PRO A 11 -8.09 -28.02 18.33
N LEU A 12 -8.21 -28.67 17.16
CA LEU A 12 -8.72 -30.04 17.07
C LEU A 12 -7.62 -31.08 17.27
N THR A 13 -6.42 -30.81 16.80
CA THR A 13 -5.31 -31.77 16.82
C THR A 13 -4.24 -31.40 17.82
N ASN A 14 -4.33 -30.23 18.46
CA ASN A 14 -3.31 -29.63 19.30
C ASN A 14 -1.91 -29.61 18.65
N THR A 15 -1.89 -29.55 17.32
CA THR A 15 -0.66 -29.53 16.52
C THR A 15 -0.40 -28.13 16.03
N TRP A 16 0.83 -27.64 16.16
CA TRP A 16 1.22 -26.36 15.58
C TRP A 16 1.21 -26.43 14.05
N ARG A 17 0.57 -25.46 13.39
CA ARG A 17 0.48 -25.35 11.94
C ARG A 17 1.03 -24.01 11.47
N PRO A 18 1.82 -23.95 10.41
CA PRO A 18 2.29 -22.70 9.85
C PRO A 18 1.14 -21.87 9.30
N LYS A 19 1.14 -20.57 9.55
CA LYS A 19 0.30 -19.61 8.84
C LYS A 19 0.90 -19.33 7.47
N LYS A 20 0.04 -19.08 6.50
CA LYS A 20 0.49 -18.52 5.23
C LYS A 20 1.15 -17.17 5.53
N PHE A 21 2.42 -17.05 5.21
CA PHE A 21 3.14 -15.77 5.35
C PHE A 21 2.47 -14.76 4.43
N LYS A 22 1.87 -13.73 5.03
CA LYS A 22 1.52 -12.52 4.30
C LYS A 22 2.77 -11.66 4.35
N ALA A 23 3.49 -11.53 3.25
CA ALA A 23 4.55 -10.53 3.15
C ALA A 23 3.92 -9.19 3.48
N GLY A 24 4.26 -8.62 4.65
CA GLY A 24 3.77 -7.30 5.01
C GLY A 24 4.31 -6.32 3.99
N GLY A 25 3.48 -5.47 3.47
CA GLY A 25 3.90 -4.20 2.91
C GLY A 25 4.22 -4.12 1.44
N THR A 26 4.84 -5.08 0.88
CA THR A 26 5.37 -4.99 -0.48
C THR A 26 4.42 -5.47 -1.57
N THR A 27 3.41 -6.24 -1.20
CA THR A 27 2.44 -6.77 -2.16
C THR A 27 1.56 -5.71 -2.82
N TYR A 28 1.32 -4.57 -2.15
CA TYR A 28 0.51 -3.52 -2.74
C TYR A 28 1.21 -2.84 -3.91
N ASN A 29 2.52 -2.58 -3.81
CA ASN A 29 3.26 -1.82 -4.81
C ASN A 29 3.92 -2.68 -5.89
N ASN A 30 3.79 -4.00 -5.81
CA ASN A 30 4.46 -4.92 -6.70
C ASN A 30 3.87 -4.89 -8.13
N GLY A 31 4.58 -4.27 -9.07
CA GLY A 31 4.15 -4.13 -10.45
C GLY A 31 2.85 -3.31 -10.63
N THR A 32 2.52 -2.45 -9.67
CA THR A 32 1.29 -1.66 -9.68
C THR A 32 1.60 -0.20 -9.96
N THR A 33 0.91 0.39 -10.93
CA THR A 33 0.93 1.84 -11.22
C THR A 33 -0.40 2.43 -10.76
N TRP A 34 -0.47 2.87 -9.52
CA TRP A 34 -1.68 3.41 -8.88
C TRP A 34 -2.21 4.64 -9.59
N SER A 35 -1.30 5.56 -9.98
CA SER A 35 -1.66 6.80 -10.66
C SER A 35 -2.41 6.60 -11.97
N SER A 36 -2.20 5.46 -12.65
CA SER A 36 -2.88 5.13 -13.90
C SER A 36 -4.38 4.87 -13.74
N GLY A 37 -4.83 4.53 -12.52
CA GLY A 37 -6.24 4.36 -12.17
C GLY A 37 -6.94 5.66 -11.76
N SER A 38 -6.29 6.80 -11.87
CA SER A 38 -6.81 8.10 -11.45
C SER A 38 -7.92 8.58 -12.37
N THR A 39 -9.06 8.90 -11.77
CA THR A 39 -10.23 9.51 -12.43
C THR A 39 -10.67 10.74 -11.65
N VAL A 40 -11.25 11.73 -12.32
CA VAL A 40 -11.75 12.95 -11.68
C VAL A 40 -13.17 13.28 -12.16
N THR A 41 -13.99 13.77 -11.25
CA THR A 41 -15.35 14.22 -11.54
C THR A 41 -15.52 15.64 -11.02
N GLY A 42 -15.99 16.55 -11.87
CA GLY A 42 -16.35 17.92 -11.49
C GLY A 42 -15.20 18.93 -11.45
N GLY A 43 -13.99 18.55 -11.81
CA GLY A 43 -12.82 19.46 -11.81
C GLY A 43 -11.64 18.91 -12.56
N SER A 44 -10.43 19.18 -12.12
CA SER A 44 -9.20 18.67 -12.73
C SER A 44 -8.22 18.13 -11.70
N ILE A 45 -7.42 17.16 -12.12
CA ILE A 45 -6.28 16.63 -11.37
C ILE A 45 -5.00 16.92 -12.14
N SER A 46 -3.95 17.33 -11.45
CA SER A 46 -2.61 17.54 -11.99
C SER A 46 -1.61 16.68 -11.25
N ASN A 47 -0.63 16.17 -11.99
CA ASN A 47 0.50 15.43 -11.41
C ASN A 47 0.07 14.21 -10.57
N ALA A 48 -0.85 13.39 -11.07
CA ALA A 48 -1.36 12.23 -10.33
C ALA A 48 -0.23 11.29 -9.85
N ALA A 49 0.84 11.13 -10.64
CA ALA A 49 1.99 10.32 -10.27
C ALA A 49 2.72 10.81 -9.01
N ASP A 50 2.74 12.12 -8.77
CA ASP A 50 3.40 12.70 -7.59
C ASP A 50 2.67 12.37 -6.28
N GLY A 51 1.44 11.91 -6.35
CA GLY A 51 0.70 11.35 -5.22
C GLY A 51 1.05 9.88 -4.91
N PHE A 52 1.89 9.27 -5.76
CA PHE A 52 2.27 7.86 -5.69
C PHE A 52 3.77 7.64 -5.94
N ASP A 53 4.61 8.65 -5.74
CA ASP A 53 6.07 8.56 -5.86
C ASP A 53 6.75 8.13 -4.53
N GLY A 54 6.02 8.25 -3.42
CA GLY A 54 6.49 7.95 -2.07
C GLY A 54 7.29 9.07 -1.43
N ASP A 55 7.39 10.25 -2.05
CA ASP A 55 8.06 11.43 -1.47
C ASP A 55 7.09 12.19 -0.55
N LEU A 56 7.41 12.24 0.74
CA LEU A 56 6.66 12.97 1.76
C LEU A 56 7.34 14.29 2.17
N SER A 57 8.44 14.66 1.51
CA SER A 57 9.19 15.86 1.87
C SER A 57 8.38 17.14 1.57
N SER A 58 8.57 18.18 2.38
CA SER A 58 7.86 19.45 2.21
C SER A 58 8.16 20.17 0.89
N SER A 59 9.30 19.85 0.27
CA SER A 59 9.72 20.36 -1.03
C SER A 59 9.42 19.44 -2.20
N GLY A 60 8.91 18.22 -1.94
CA GLY A 60 8.59 17.24 -2.96
C GLY A 60 7.40 17.67 -3.83
N ALA A 61 7.30 17.05 -4.99
CA ALA A 61 6.14 17.20 -5.86
C ALA A 61 4.87 16.67 -5.18
N HIS A 62 3.71 17.07 -5.66
CA HIS A 62 2.43 16.67 -5.07
C HIS A 62 1.34 16.61 -6.13
N CYS A 63 0.36 15.75 -5.90
CA CYS A 63 -0.85 15.70 -6.70
C CYS A 63 -1.79 16.83 -6.29
N THR A 64 -2.27 17.60 -7.26
CA THR A 64 -3.21 18.71 -7.02
C THR A 64 -4.57 18.39 -7.62
N LEU A 65 -5.63 18.58 -6.82
CA LEU A 65 -7.02 18.58 -7.25
C LEU A 65 -7.54 20.01 -7.27
N GLN A 66 -8.18 20.42 -8.36
CA GLN A 66 -8.81 21.74 -8.49
C GLN A 66 -10.29 21.61 -8.73
N ALA A 67 -11.05 22.42 -7.99
CA ALA A 67 -12.48 22.59 -8.10
C ALA A 67 -12.78 24.05 -8.42
N THR A 68 -13.64 24.32 -9.42
CA THR A 68 -14.08 25.67 -9.76
C THR A 68 -15.59 25.74 -9.72
N ASN A 69 -16.14 26.47 -8.75
CA ASN A 69 -17.57 26.63 -8.54
C ASN A 69 -18.37 25.32 -8.45
N THR A 70 -17.72 24.22 -8.12
CA THR A 70 -18.34 22.89 -8.05
C THR A 70 -17.56 21.99 -7.10
N SER A 71 -18.22 20.98 -6.56
CA SER A 71 -17.56 19.92 -5.83
C SER A 71 -16.82 19.00 -6.79
N THR A 72 -15.62 18.57 -6.38
CA THR A 72 -14.74 17.74 -7.20
C THR A 72 -14.26 16.55 -6.38
N THR A 73 -14.22 15.38 -6.99
CA THR A 73 -13.68 14.17 -6.40
C THR A 73 -12.71 13.53 -7.39
N ALA A 74 -11.53 13.21 -6.92
CA ALA A 74 -10.58 12.36 -7.64
C ALA A 74 -10.52 11.01 -6.93
N ASN A 75 -10.62 9.93 -7.69
CA ASN A 75 -10.50 8.57 -7.19
C ASN A 75 -9.40 7.83 -7.94
N VAL A 76 -8.69 6.99 -7.24
CA VAL A 76 -7.78 6.01 -7.82
C VAL A 76 -8.40 4.64 -7.63
N THR A 77 -8.97 4.12 -8.72
CA THR A 77 -9.62 2.81 -8.73
C THR A 77 -8.58 1.71 -8.92
N PHE A 78 -8.66 0.70 -8.08
CA PHE A 78 -7.73 -0.41 -8.11
C PHE A 78 -8.11 -1.44 -9.18
N ALA A 79 -7.11 -2.02 -9.84
CA ALA A 79 -7.31 -3.12 -10.78
C ALA A 79 -7.91 -4.37 -10.11
N ALA A 80 -7.65 -4.55 -8.83
CA ALA A 80 -8.28 -5.56 -7.98
C ALA A 80 -8.44 -5.03 -6.55
N PRO A 81 -9.49 -5.42 -5.80
CA PRO A 81 -9.70 -4.95 -4.44
C PRO A 81 -8.52 -5.25 -3.52
N LEU A 82 -8.13 -4.27 -2.69
CA LEU A 82 -7.21 -4.51 -1.58
C LEU A 82 -7.97 -5.20 -0.45
N LYS A 83 -7.42 -6.33 -0.02
CA LYS A 83 -8.06 -7.23 0.95
C LYS A 83 -7.57 -6.99 2.37
N ASN A 84 -8.47 -7.27 3.35
CA ASN A 84 -8.14 -7.24 4.79
C ASN A 84 -7.53 -5.90 5.22
N VAL A 85 -8.13 -4.81 4.78
CA VAL A 85 -7.72 -3.45 5.12
C VAL A 85 -8.30 -3.09 6.48
N THR A 86 -7.43 -2.69 7.41
CA THR A 86 -7.81 -2.23 8.75
C THR A 86 -7.57 -0.74 8.94
N LYS A 87 -6.74 -0.12 8.07
CA LYS A 87 -6.46 1.31 8.15
C LYS A 87 -6.19 1.89 6.76
N VAL A 88 -6.79 3.05 6.48
CA VAL A 88 -6.55 3.87 5.28
C VAL A 88 -6.30 5.30 5.71
N GLU A 89 -5.25 5.91 5.18
CA GLU A 89 -4.83 7.27 5.51
C GLU A 89 -4.41 8.01 4.25
N VAL A 90 -4.56 9.34 4.27
CA VAL A 90 -4.07 10.26 3.23
C VAL A 90 -3.07 11.25 3.83
N PHE A 91 -1.94 11.48 3.14
CA PHE A 91 -0.98 12.52 3.50
C PHE A 91 -1.34 13.82 2.80
N VAL A 92 -1.73 14.82 3.58
CA VAL A 92 -2.15 16.13 3.07
C VAL A 92 -0.92 17.02 2.87
N HIS A 93 -0.82 17.64 1.70
CA HIS A 93 0.16 18.72 1.47
C HIS A 93 -0.46 20.09 1.76
N SER A 94 -1.64 20.34 1.18
CA SER A 94 -2.40 21.57 1.43
C SER A 94 -3.88 21.30 1.31
N ALA A 95 -4.66 21.93 2.18
CA ALA A 95 -6.11 21.95 2.11
C ALA A 95 -6.59 23.39 2.22
N SER A 96 -7.47 23.79 1.32
CA SER A 96 -8.02 25.16 1.31
C SER A 96 -9.02 25.36 2.43
N SER A 97 -9.02 26.53 3.04
CA SER A 97 -10.04 26.94 4.01
C SER A 97 -11.39 27.23 3.35
N SER A 98 -11.45 27.33 2.03
CA SER A 98 -12.66 27.72 1.28
C SER A 98 -13.56 26.53 0.95
N GLY A 99 -13.13 25.30 1.19
CA GLY A 99 -13.87 24.09 0.90
C GLY A 99 -13.82 23.07 2.04
N ASP A 100 -14.69 22.08 1.97
CA ASP A 100 -14.68 20.91 2.84
C ASP A 100 -13.90 19.79 2.13
N THR A 101 -12.63 19.66 2.47
CA THR A 101 -11.71 18.70 1.85
C THR A 101 -11.65 17.42 2.67
N ARG A 102 -11.74 16.28 1.99
CA ARG A 102 -11.73 14.96 2.62
C ARG A 102 -10.95 13.93 1.81
N GLY A 103 -10.24 13.06 2.49
CA GLY A 103 -9.82 11.78 1.95
C GLY A 103 -10.98 10.80 1.95
N THR A 104 -11.03 9.91 0.96
CA THR A 104 -12.10 8.91 0.81
C THR A 104 -11.53 7.53 0.50
N CYS A 105 -12.28 6.49 0.79
CA CYS A 105 -12.10 5.17 0.19
C CYS A 105 -13.46 4.48 0.05
N GLU A 106 -13.57 3.55 -0.89
CA GLU A 106 -14.82 2.83 -1.15
C GLU A 106 -14.62 1.35 -0.89
N THR A 107 -15.56 0.75 -0.17
CA THR A 107 -15.60 -0.68 0.08
C THR A 107 -16.09 -1.44 -1.14
N ILE A 108 -15.83 -2.74 -1.19
CA ILE A 108 -16.35 -3.62 -2.25
C ILE A 108 -17.90 -3.67 -2.27
N SER A 109 -18.56 -3.34 -1.17
CA SER A 109 -20.01 -3.22 -1.08
C SER A 109 -20.56 -1.89 -1.58
N GLY A 110 -19.70 -0.95 -1.99
CA GLY A 110 -20.10 0.37 -2.49
C GLY A 110 -20.28 1.43 -1.40
N GLU A 111 -19.89 1.16 -0.16
CA GLU A 111 -19.90 2.16 0.91
C GLU A 111 -18.69 3.09 0.76
N THR A 112 -18.93 4.41 0.76
CA THR A 112 -17.89 5.43 0.78
C THR A 112 -17.57 5.84 2.21
N LEU A 113 -16.34 5.60 2.63
CA LEU A 113 -15.79 6.03 3.92
C LEU A 113 -15.00 7.32 3.72
N THR A 114 -15.09 8.25 4.67
CA THR A 114 -14.49 9.58 4.54
C THR A 114 -13.75 9.98 5.81
N SER A 115 -12.63 10.70 5.63
CA SER A 115 -11.95 11.35 6.75
C SER A 115 -12.82 12.48 7.35
N PRO A 116 -12.50 12.97 8.56
CA PRO A 116 -12.92 14.28 8.99
C PRO A 116 -12.55 15.37 7.97
N THR A 117 -13.24 16.50 8.01
CA THR A 117 -12.88 17.67 7.20
C THR A 117 -11.46 18.13 7.51
N LEU A 118 -10.68 18.35 6.47
CA LEU A 118 -9.30 18.79 6.54
C LEU A 118 -9.26 20.30 6.26
N THR A 119 -8.99 21.11 7.28
CA THR A 119 -9.16 22.57 7.21
C THR A 119 -7.87 23.37 7.10
N SER A 120 -6.71 22.76 7.18
CA SER A 120 -5.42 23.45 7.02
C SER A 120 -4.29 22.48 6.80
N ALA A 121 -3.22 23.01 6.24
CA ALA A 121 -1.98 22.31 5.90
C ALA A 121 -1.24 21.73 7.11
N SER A 122 -1.77 20.70 7.75
CA SER A 122 -0.90 19.82 8.50
C SER A 122 -0.32 18.83 7.50
N GLN A 123 0.95 18.96 7.18
CA GLN A 123 1.67 17.98 6.36
C GLN A 123 1.84 16.69 7.16
N ASP A 124 0.77 15.90 7.25
CA ASP A 124 0.72 14.67 8.03
C ASP A 124 -0.31 13.70 7.43
N PHE A 125 -0.31 12.46 7.92
CA PHE A 125 -1.31 11.47 7.59
C PHE A 125 -2.60 11.69 8.39
N HIS A 126 -3.71 11.74 7.67
CA HIS A 126 -5.06 11.80 8.23
C HIS A 126 -5.82 10.51 7.96
N THR A 127 -6.43 9.97 8.99
CA THR A 127 -7.18 8.72 8.91
C THR A 127 -8.47 8.89 8.12
N ILE A 128 -8.65 8.07 7.10
CA ILE A 128 -9.90 7.89 6.35
C ILE A 128 -10.73 6.78 7.00
N TYR A 129 -10.07 5.66 7.30
CA TYR A 129 -10.66 4.49 7.93
C TYR A 129 -9.71 3.87 8.94
N GLU A 130 -10.23 3.43 10.06
CA GLU A 130 -9.55 2.57 11.02
C GLU A 130 -10.59 1.71 11.75
N GLY A 131 -10.49 0.38 11.63
CA GLY A 131 -11.48 -0.53 12.19
C GLY A 131 -11.28 -2.00 11.80
N PRO A 132 -12.34 -2.81 11.85
CA PRO A 132 -12.31 -4.20 11.41
C PRO A 132 -11.84 -4.36 9.98
N GLU A 133 -11.39 -5.57 9.61
CA GLU A 133 -10.95 -5.86 8.23
C GLU A 133 -12.08 -5.63 7.21
N ILE A 134 -11.81 -4.81 6.21
CA ILE A 134 -12.67 -4.57 5.05
C ILE A 134 -11.89 -4.78 3.76
N ASP A 135 -12.60 -4.92 2.65
CA ASP A 135 -12.02 -4.90 1.30
C ASP A 135 -12.37 -3.58 0.62
N ILE A 136 -11.38 -2.89 0.05
CA ILE A 136 -11.57 -1.61 -0.62
C ILE A 136 -11.24 -1.67 -2.11
N VAL A 137 -11.93 -0.88 -2.92
CA VAL A 137 -11.80 -0.85 -4.39
C VAL A 137 -11.15 0.43 -4.91
N ASN A 138 -11.10 1.49 -4.10
CA ASN A 138 -10.41 2.73 -4.44
C ASN A 138 -9.96 3.49 -3.19
N VAL A 139 -9.12 4.49 -3.42
CA VAL A 139 -8.86 5.62 -2.52
C VAL A 139 -9.12 6.92 -3.28
N GLY A 140 -9.49 7.98 -2.58
CA GLY A 140 -9.86 9.21 -3.23
C GLY A 140 -9.63 10.46 -2.37
N TRP A 141 -9.82 11.59 -3.01
CA TRP A 141 -9.66 12.92 -2.47
C TRP A 141 -10.79 13.80 -2.99
N GLY A 142 -11.53 14.43 -2.11
CA GLY A 142 -12.69 15.25 -2.50
C GLY A 142 -12.60 16.67 -1.94
N ILE A 143 -13.01 17.64 -2.74
CA ILE A 143 -13.25 19.03 -2.37
C ILE A 143 -14.73 19.32 -2.51
N ASN A 144 -15.41 19.67 -1.43
CA ASN A 144 -16.77 20.16 -1.48
C ASN A 144 -16.74 21.68 -1.27
N GLN A 145 -17.15 22.42 -2.28
CA GLN A 145 -17.11 23.89 -2.24
C GLN A 145 -18.17 24.53 -1.34
N ASN A 146 -19.19 23.77 -0.86
CA ASN A 146 -20.24 24.28 0.04
C ASN A 146 -20.87 25.60 -0.43
N GLY A 147 -20.98 25.80 -1.77
CA GLY A 147 -21.50 27.05 -2.34
C GLY A 147 -20.47 28.18 -2.43
N ALA A 148 -19.21 27.96 -2.08
CA ALA A 148 -18.15 28.93 -2.33
C ALA A 148 -17.96 29.14 -3.83
N THR A 149 -17.66 30.37 -4.24
CA THR A 149 -17.34 30.73 -5.62
C THR A 149 -15.84 30.89 -5.79
N GLY A 150 -15.35 30.51 -6.98
CA GLY A 150 -13.92 30.61 -7.30
C GLY A 150 -13.25 29.23 -7.45
N THR A 151 -11.95 29.25 -7.61
CA THR A 151 -11.13 28.04 -7.72
C THR A 151 -10.52 27.68 -6.39
N THR A 152 -10.76 26.46 -5.95
CA THR A 152 -10.11 25.84 -4.79
C THR A 152 -9.12 24.80 -5.27
N SER A 153 -7.92 24.83 -4.72
CA SER A 153 -6.87 23.86 -5.03
C SER A 153 -6.37 23.22 -3.74
N ASP A 154 -6.45 21.91 -3.70
CA ASP A 154 -5.94 21.12 -2.59
C ASP A 154 -4.95 20.09 -3.11
N ALA A 155 -4.00 19.71 -2.30
CA ALA A 155 -2.95 18.80 -2.70
C ALA A 155 -2.69 17.73 -1.66
N PHE A 156 -2.43 16.52 -2.16
CA PHE A 156 -1.99 15.40 -1.35
C PHE A 156 -0.68 14.81 -1.89
N ARG A 157 0.06 14.08 -1.06
CA ARG A 157 1.33 13.45 -1.42
C ARG A 157 1.28 11.94 -1.44
N ALA A 158 0.43 11.32 -0.65
CA ALA A 158 0.37 9.87 -0.57
C ALA A 158 -0.93 9.36 0.02
N PHE A 159 -1.26 8.14 -0.33
CA PHE A 159 -2.16 7.28 0.45
C PHE A 159 -1.36 6.19 1.14
N ARG A 160 -1.81 5.79 2.33
CA ARG A 160 -1.23 4.70 3.10
C ARG A 160 -2.32 3.71 3.49
N VAL A 161 -2.10 2.43 3.23
CA VAL A 161 -3.02 1.35 3.55
C VAL A 161 -2.30 0.34 4.44
N ASN A 162 -2.85 0.04 5.61
CA ASN A 162 -2.24 -0.86 6.61
C ASN A 162 -0.77 -0.49 6.94
N GLY A 163 -0.46 0.81 6.99
CA GLY A 163 0.89 1.30 7.25
C GLY A 163 1.82 1.36 6.04
N ILE A 164 1.33 0.98 4.84
CA ILE A 164 2.14 0.94 3.62
C ILE A 164 1.74 2.06 2.70
N ILE A 165 2.69 2.91 2.33
CA ILE A 165 2.48 3.96 1.33
C ILE A 165 2.27 3.29 -0.03
N LEU A 166 1.16 3.64 -0.70
CA LEU A 166 0.92 3.22 -2.07
C LEU A 166 1.87 3.98 -2.99
N LYS A 167 2.74 3.25 -3.68
CA LYS A 167 3.78 3.81 -4.56
C LYS A 167 3.74 3.14 -5.92
N ASP A 168 3.82 3.93 -6.98
CA ASP A 168 3.95 3.44 -8.34
C ASP A 168 5.23 2.62 -8.49
N SER A 169 5.09 1.44 -9.04
CA SER A 169 6.20 0.53 -9.28
C SER A 169 5.97 -0.28 -10.54
N THR A 170 6.94 -0.27 -11.41
CA THR A 170 6.98 -1.14 -12.60
C THR A 170 7.67 -2.47 -12.34
N THR A 171 8.29 -2.61 -11.16
CA THR A 171 9.02 -3.83 -10.81
C THR A 171 8.09 -4.84 -10.14
N THR A 172 8.17 -6.07 -10.59
CA THR A 172 7.47 -7.21 -9.99
C THR A 172 8.30 -7.90 -8.91
N ASN A 173 9.35 -7.26 -8.44
CA ASN A 173 10.22 -7.83 -7.42
C ASN A 173 9.58 -7.70 -6.04
N VAL A 174 9.58 -8.78 -5.29
CA VAL A 174 9.26 -8.75 -3.87
C VAL A 174 10.35 -7.93 -3.17
N ASP A 175 9.96 -6.84 -2.50
CA ASP A 175 10.87 -6.11 -1.63
C ASP A 175 10.97 -6.86 -0.30
N PHE A 176 12.07 -7.49 -0.05
CA PHE A 176 12.33 -8.22 1.19
C PHE A 176 12.75 -7.32 2.35
N GLY A 177 12.90 -6.01 2.10
CA GLY A 177 13.47 -5.06 3.06
C GLY A 177 14.96 -5.32 3.33
N THR A 178 15.63 -4.39 4.01
CA THR A 178 17.08 -4.43 4.22
C THR A 178 17.58 -5.74 4.90
N ASN A 179 16.77 -6.30 5.79
CA ASN A 179 17.10 -7.54 6.53
C ASN A 179 16.37 -8.78 5.97
N GLY A 180 15.65 -8.62 4.87
CA GLY A 180 14.94 -9.72 4.25
C GLY A 180 15.88 -10.60 3.43
N PHE A 181 15.47 -11.85 3.22
CA PHE A 181 16.22 -12.80 2.40
C PHE A 181 15.25 -13.72 1.65
N TYR A 182 15.72 -14.29 0.55
CA TYR A 182 15.02 -15.33 -0.20
C TYR A 182 15.97 -16.46 -0.54
N LEU A 183 15.76 -17.63 0.05
CA LEU A 183 16.51 -18.84 -0.21
C LEU A 183 15.65 -19.78 -1.07
N PRO A 184 15.91 -19.91 -2.38
CA PRO A 184 15.10 -20.77 -3.26
C PRO A 184 15.19 -22.25 -2.92
N LEU A 185 16.30 -22.71 -2.36
CA LEU A 185 16.57 -24.12 -1.99
C LEU A 185 16.32 -25.11 -3.15
N ASP A 186 16.45 -24.66 -4.38
CA ASP A 186 16.13 -25.40 -5.61
C ASP A 186 17.33 -26.11 -6.23
N GLY A 187 18.48 -26.04 -5.57
CA GLY A 187 19.73 -26.61 -6.04
C GLY A 187 20.38 -25.85 -7.20
N SER A 188 19.85 -24.70 -7.62
CA SER A 188 20.42 -23.86 -8.67
C SER A 188 21.53 -22.93 -8.17
N SER A 189 21.61 -22.75 -6.85
CA SER A 189 22.62 -21.93 -6.15
C SER A 189 23.04 -22.60 -4.84
N SER A 190 24.07 -22.06 -4.17
CA SER A 190 24.46 -22.55 -2.84
C SER A 190 23.28 -22.46 -1.87
N ILE A 191 23.18 -23.40 -0.92
CA ILE A 191 22.04 -23.51 0.03
C ILE A 191 21.79 -22.21 0.80
N GLY A 192 22.82 -21.44 1.10
CA GLY A 192 22.68 -20.19 1.84
C GLY A 192 22.63 -18.93 0.98
N ALA A 193 22.63 -19.06 -0.37
CA ALA A 193 22.64 -17.88 -1.23
C ALA A 193 21.31 -17.14 -1.23
N ASP A 194 21.35 -15.91 -0.79
CA ASP A 194 20.20 -15.00 -0.83
C ASP A 194 19.94 -14.52 -2.26
N LYS A 195 18.72 -14.72 -2.75
CA LYS A 195 18.23 -14.26 -4.06
C LYS A 195 17.24 -13.10 -3.94
N SER A 196 17.12 -12.51 -2.77
CA SER A 196 16.29 -11.32 -2.57
C SER A 196 16.87 -10.04 -3.19
N GLY A 197 18.16 -10.03 -3.51
CA GLY A 197 18.91 -8.85 -3.93
C GLY A 197 19.45 -8.01 -2.77
N GLN A 198 19.21 -8.39 -1.51
CA GLN A 198 19.68 -7.68 -0.33
C GLN A 198 21.07 -8.12 0.12
N GLY A 199 21.56 -9.26 -0.36
CA GLY A 199 22.89 -9.79 -0.04
C GLY A 199 23.01 -10.40 1.36
N ASN A 200 21.89 -10.81 1.94
CA ASN A 200 21.81 -11.43 3.27
C ASN A 200 22.09 -12.94 3.17
N ASP A 201 23.25 -13.31 2.65
CA ASP A 201 23.65 -14.69 2.51
C ASP A 201 23.79 -15.39 3.87
N TRP A 202 23.37 -16.64 3.93
CA TRP A 202 23.49 -17.47 5.11
C TRP A 202 24.64 -18.44 4.97
N THR A 203 25.44 -18.61 6.01
CA THR A 203 26.49 -19.62 6.05
C THR A 203 25.88 -20.94 6.49
N PRO A 204 25.79 -21.96 5.60
CA PRO A 204 25.27 -23.26 5.98
C PRO A 204 26.22 -23.94 6.98
N ASN A 205 25.71 -24.32 8.15
CA ASN A 205 26.43 -25.10 9.14
C ASN A 205 25.81 -26.49 9.24
N ASN A 206 26.61 -27.54 9.08
CA ASN A 206 26.19 -28.94 9.18
C ASN A 206 25.12 -29.36 8.14
N PHE A 207 25.00 -28.64 7.04
CA PHE A 207 24.20 -29.05 5.90
C PHE A 207 25.01 -29.89 4.95
N GLY A 208 24.76 -31.19 4.97
CA GLY A 208 25.36 -32.12 4.02
C GLY A 208 26.84 -32.42 4.29
N GLY A 209 27.18 -33.69 4.37
CA GLY A 209 28.51 -34.17 4.17
C GLY A 209 28.90 -34.05 2.69
N SER A 210 29.70 -34.98 2.20
CA SER A 210 30.14 -35.05 0.79
C SER A 210 29.04 -35.41 -0.24
N ILE A 211 27.75 -35.36 0.14
CA ILE A 211 26.63 -35.69 -0.72
C ILE A 211 26.02 -34.37 -1.27
N THR A 212 26.00 -34.26 -2.60
CA THR A 212 25.28 -33.19 -3.26
C THR A 212 23.78 -33.30 -2.90
N PRO A 213 23.14 -32.24 -2.29
CA PRO A 213 21.73 -32.31 -1.96
C PRO A 213 20.93 -32.65 -3.21
N GLU A 214 20.08 -33.67 -3.12
CA GLU A 214 19.14 -33.94 -4.22
C GLU A 214 18.17 -32.80 -4.38
N LYS A 215 17.94 -32.44 -5.64
CA LYS A 215 16.96 -31.43 -6.00
C LYS A 215 15.58 -31.88 -5.53
N ALA A 216 14.96 -31.11 -4.66
CA ALA A 216 13.59 -31.41 -4.23
C ALA A 216 12.67 -31.40 -5.46
N THR A 217 12.14 -32.57 -5.81
CA THR A 217 11.15 -32.74 -6.89
C THR A 217 9.73 -32.62 -6.39
N GLY A 218 9.52 -31.91 -5.30
CA GLY A 218 8.21 -31.66 -4.72
C GLY A 218 7.25 -30.99 -5.71
N ALA A 219 5.98 -31.30 -5.60
CA ALA A 219 4.94 -30.68 -6.42
C ALA A 219 5.02 -29.16 -6.33
N LYS A 220 5.00 -28.51 -7.48
CA LYS A 220 4.83 -27.04 -7.51
C LYS A 220 3.46 -26.72 -6.89
N PRO A 221 3.39 -25.67 -6.03
CA PRO A 221 2.12 -25.20 -5.52
C PRO A 221 1.22 -24.66 -6.63
#